data_f4962bb9c4738c18361e105d486191b3
#
_entry.id   f4962bb9c4738c18361e105d486191b3
#
_cell.length_a   1.000
_cell.length_b   1.000
_cell.length_c   1.000
_cell.angle_alpha   90.00
_cell.angle_beta   90.00
_cell.angle_gamma   90.00
#
_symmetry.space_group_name_H-M   'P 1'
#
loop_
_entity.id
_entity.type
_entity.pdbx_description
1 polymer ?
#
loop_
_entity_poly.entity_id
_entity_poly.type
_entity_poly.pdbx_seq_one_letter_code
_entity_poly.pdbx_strand_id
1 'polypeptide(L)'
;MPDQLIEFKASAPVKAIMTLTVVVALFASWFVVRWYLGNTIAEYFHPEEHRLETAQMAVRLAPNDPLPHWRLGNLALKELPPDQISLVVAEYEKAVSLSPHDYRLWMEFGGALEQAGDFDKAEKALREAVKLAPSYAYPRWYLGNLLLRTDRYTEGFAELQLASEENGQFQSQLFNLAWQLNKNDFEALRAAVGNSREVRAAFSKYLVERGRYDDGLRLWNTLSLTEKRESRVASDPIIASLVSTQHFHQAMEIWNEVAPGPAYNAELGHILDGGFENNLAHGPGAVF
;
A
#
# COMPACT_ATOMS: atom_id res chain seq x y z
N MET A 1 66.74 -23.27 -23.67
CA MET A 1 66.40 -24.07 -22.45
C MET A 1 65.27 -24.99 -22.86
N PRO A 2 65.39 -26.32 -22.79
CA PRO A 2 64.26 -27.18 -23.12
C PRO A 2 63.21 -27.11 -22.01
N ASP A 3 61.98 -26.91 -22.41
CA ASP A 3 60.83 -26.96 -21.50
C ASP A 3 60.73 -28.34 -20.86
N GLN A 4 61.02 -28.42 -19.55
CA GLN A 4 60.83 -29.64 -18.76
C GLN A 4 59.28 -29.75 -18.55
N LEU A 5 58.64 -30.54 -19.39
CA LEU A 5 57.26 -31.02 -19.15
C LEU A 5 57.30 -31.90 -17.89
N ILE A 6 56.65 -31.41 -16.82
CA ILE A 6 56.49 -32.21 -15.59
C ILE A 6 55.36 -33.24 -15.87
N GLU A 7 55.76 -34.50 -16.15
CA GLU A 7 54.81 -35.60 -16.25
C GLU A 7 54.28 -35.99 -14.86
N PHE A 8 53.03 -35.64 -14.57
CA PHE A 8 52.32 -36.12 -13.38
C PHE A 8 51.85 -37.56 -13.59
N LYS A 9 52.59 -38.54 -13.09
CA LYS A 9 52.14 -39.95 -13.00
C LYS A 9 51.27 -40.13 -11.77
N ALA A 10 49.96 -39.81 -11.90
CA ALA A 10 49.02 -40.06 -10.83
C ALA A 10 48.76 -41.56 -10.66
N SER A 11 48.82 -42.05 -9.42
CA SER A 11 48.41 -43.42 -9.07
C SER A 11 46.92 -43.68 -9.33
N ALA A 12 46.53 -44.92 -9.48
CA ALA A 12 45.13 -45.28 -9.77
C ALA A 12 44.12 -44.64 -8.79
N PRO A 13 44.33 -44.58 -7.46
CA PRO A 13 43.43 -43.93 -6.54
C PRO A 13 43.36 -42.40 -6.74
N VAL A 14 44.45 -41.75 -7.10
CA VAL A 14 44.50 -40.31 -7.38
C VAL A 14 43.69 -39.99 -8.64
N LYS A 15 43.81 -40.82 -9.68
CA LYS A 15 42.97 -40.68 -10.90
C LYS A 15 41.47 -40.82 -10.60
N ALA A 16 41.11 -41.81 -9.76
CA ALA A 16 39.72 -42.02 -9.36
C ALA A 16 39.17 -40.83 -8.60
N ILE A 17 39.93 -40.27 -7.66
CA ILE A 17 39.55 -39.06 -6.91
C ILE A 17 39.38 -37.85 -7.86
N MET A 18 40.32 -37.63 -8.76
CA MET A 18 40.25 -36.54 -9.74
C MET A 18 39.00 -36.68 -10.65
N THR A 19 38.73 -37.91 -11.14
CA THR A 19 37.53 -38.15 -11.94
C THR A 19 36.25 -37.89 -11.15
N LEU A 20 36.19 -38.37 -9.91
CA LEU A 20 35.03 -38.10 -9.02
C LEU A 20 34.83 -36.60 -8.78
N THR A 21 35.92 -35.86 -8.51
CA THR A 21 35.88 -34.41 -8.31
C THR A 21 35.34 -33.70 -9.55
N VAL A 22 35.77 -34.07 -10.76
CA VAL A 22 35.26 -33.51 -12.03
C VAL A 22 33.80 -33.82 -12.20
N VAL A 23 33.36 -35.06 -11.95
CA VAL A 23 31.92 -35.45 -12.07
C VAL A 23 31.09 -34.65 -11.08
N VAL A 24 31.50 -34.50 -9.84
CA VAL A 24 30.80 -33.69 -8.81
C VAL A 24 30.77 -32.24 -9.23
N ALA A 25 31.87 -31.69 -9.76
CA ALA A 25 31.92 -30.30 -10.23
C ALA A 25 30.96 -30.06 -11.42
N LEU A 26 30.91 -30.97 -12.38
CA LEU A 26 29.98 -30.90 -13.52
C LEU A 26 28.54 -30.99 -13.05
N PHE A 27 28.24 -31.88 -12.12
CA PHE A 27 26.91 -32.02 -11.54
C PHE A 27 26.49 -30.76 -10.77
N ALA A 28 27.37 -30.21 -9.94
CA ALA A 28 27.12 -28.95 -9.24
C ALA A 28 26.89 -27.79 -10.24
N SER A 29 27.74 -27.69 -11.27
CA SER A 29 27.60 -26.67 -12.31
C SER A 29 26.25 -26.77 -13.05
N TRP A 30 25.81 -28.01 -13.33
CA TRP A 30 24.47 -28.21 -13.93
C TRP A 30 23.35 -27.66 -13.06
N PHE A 31 23.38 -27.86 -11.73
CA PHE A 31 22.39 -27.30 -10.82
C PHE A 31 22.42 -25.79 -10.78
N VAL A 32 23.61 -25.18 -10.75
CA VAL A 32 23.77 -23.71 -10.77
C VAL A 32 23.22 -23.11 -12.07
N VAL A 33 23.57 -23.69 -13.22
CA VAL A 33 23.08 -23.22 -14.53
C VAL A 33 21.58 -23.35 -14.63
N ARG A 34 21.04 -24.48 -14.21
CA ARG A 34 19.60 -24.74 -14.22
C ARG A 34 18.86 -23.75 -13.32
N TRP A 35 19.34 -23.53 -12.11
CA TRP A 35 18.79 -22.55 -11.16
C TRP A 35 18.84 -21.13 -11.74
N TYR A 36 20.00 -20.73 -12.27
CA TYR A 36 20.19 -19.42 -12.88
C TYR A 36 19.22 -19.16 -14.04
N LEU A 37 19.06 -20.15 -14.94
CA LEU A 37 18.15 -20.06 -16.06
C LEU A 37 16.69 -19.91 -15.58
N GLY A 38 16.27 -20.69 -14.59
CA GLY A 38 14.94 -20.60 -14.02
C GLY A 38 14.62 -19.22 -13.46
N ASN A 39 15.54 -18.65 -12.69
CA ASN A 39 15.38 -17.29 -12.14
C ASN A 39 15.41 -16.22 -13.24
N THR A 40 16.33 -16.32 -14.20
CA THR A 40 16.39 -15.37 -15.31
C THR A 40 15.10 -15.36 -16.13
N ILE A 41 14.52 -16.55 -16.39
CA ILE A 41 13.24 -16.65 -17.07
C ILE A 41 12.11 -16.01 -16.24
N ALA A 42 12.07 -16.28 -14.94
CA ALA A 42 11.05 -15.73 -14.06
C ALA A 42 11.12 -14.19 -13.95
N GLU A 43 12.32 -13.63 -13.95
CA GLU A 43 12.55 -12.19 -13.73
C GLU A 43 12.47 -11.36 -15.00
N TYR A 44 13.11 -11.81 -16.08
CA TYR A 44 13.34 -10.98 -17.27
C TYR A 44 12.61 -11.45 -18.53
N PHE A 45 12.23 -12.72 -18.63
CA PHE A 45 11.64 -13.24 -19.85
C PHE A 45 10.11 -13.23 -19.77
N HIS A 46 9.50 -12.22 -20.40
CA HIS A 46 8.05 -11.98 -20.38
C HIS A 46 7.49 -11.93 -21.80
N PRO A 47 7.39 -13.08 -22.49
CA PRO A 47 6.80 -13.13 -23.83
C PRO A 47 5.34 -12.65 -23.76
N GLU A 48 4.84 -12.03 -24.83
CA GLU A 48 3.42 -11.63 -24.91
C GLU A 48 2.51 -12.84 -24.97
N GLU A 49 2.95 -13.88 -25.66
CA GLU A 49 2.29 -15.18 -25.75
C GLU A 49 2.97 -16.21 -24.83
N HIS A 50 2.25 -17.25 -24.42
CA HIS A 50 2.78 -18.37 -23.61
C HIS A 50 3.40 -17.98 -22.26
N ARG A 51 2.89 -16.93 -21.61
CA ARG A 51 3.41 -16.46 -20.33
C ARG A 51 3.34 -17.52 -19.24
N LEU A 52 2.23 -18.23 -19.18
CA LEU A 52 2.00 -19.25 -18.16
C LEU A 52 2.91 -20.47 -18.35
N GLU A 53 3.07 -20.96 -19.59
CA GLU A 53 3.97 -22.07 -19.89
C GLU A 53 5.43 -21.68 -19.58
N THR A 54 5.81 -20.43 -19.89
CA THR A 54 7.14 -19.89 -19.57
C THR A 54 7.40 -19.84 -18.07
N ALA A 55 6.42 -19.40 -17.27
CA ALA A 55 6.53 -19.41 -15.83
C ALA A 55 6.57 -20.84 -15.25
N GLN A 56 5.79 -21.78 -15.80
CA GLN A 56 5.88 -23.20 -15.43
C GLN A 56 7.25 -23.79 -15.76
N MET A 57 7.86 -23.38 -16.89
CA MET A 57 9.23 -23.80 -17.22
C MET A 57 10.25 -23.26 -16.22
N ALA A 58 10.11 -22.02 -15.78
CA ALA A 58 10.94 -21.43 -14.74
C ALA A 58 10.86 -22.23 -13.43
N VAL A 59 9.68 -22.61 -12.98
CA VAL A 59 9.46 -23.46 -11.80
C VAL A 59 10.14 -24.83 -11.97
N ARG A 60 10.02 -25.46 -13.15
CA ARG A 60 10.72 -26.74 -13.41
C ARG A 60 12.24 -26.62 -13.35
N LEU A 61 12.79 -25.49 -13.77
CA LEU A 61 14.23 -25.22 -13.75
C LEU A 61 14.73 -24.88 -12.34
N ALA A 62 14.00 -24.12 -11.57
CA ALA A 62 14.39 -23.71 -10.22
C ALA A 62 13.26 -23.98 -9.18
N PRO A 63 12.92 -25.26 -8.90
CA PRO A 63 11.78 -25.63 -8.05
C PRO A 63 11.98 -25.32 -6.56
N ASN A 64 13.19 -24.98 -6.14
CA ASN A 64 13.54 -24.65 -4.77
C ASN A 64 13.86 -23.16 -4.60
N ASP A 65 13.45 -22.32 -5.54
CA ASP A 65 13.57 -20.88 -5.46
C ASP A 65 12.17 -20.24 -5.38
N PRO A 66 11.95 -19.26 -4.49
CA PRO A 66 10.61 -18.64 -4.33
C PRO A 66 10.16 -17.82 -5.54
N LEU A 67 11.09 -17.23 -6.31
CA LEU A 67 10.76 -16.29 -7.38
C LEU A 67 9.97 -16.91 -8.53
N PRO A 68 10.34 -18.09 -9.10
CA PRO A 68 9.53 -18.74 -10.11
C PRO A 68 8.11 -19.10 -9.65
N HIS A 69 7.96 -19.57 -8.41
CA HIS A 69 6.66 -19.90 -7.82
C HIS A 69 5.80 -18.65 -7.65
N TRP A 70 6.36 -17.58 -7.10
CA TRP A 70 5.70 -16.29 -7.00
C TRP A 70 5.26 -15.78 -8.38
N ARG A 71 6.15 -15.88 -9.39
CA ARG A 71 5.83 -15.45 -10.76
C ARG A 71 4.70 -16.25 -11.38
N LEU A 72 4.73 -17.56 -11.21
CA LEU A 72 3.67 -18.44 -11.70
C LEU A 72 2.33 -18.13 -11.01
N GLY A 73 2.33 -17.95 -9.69
CA GLY A 73 1.15 -17.54 -8.92
C GLY A 73 0.55 -16.23 -9.42
N ASN A 74 1.38 -15.20 -9.64
CA ASN A 74 0.94 -13.90 -10.17
C ASN A 74 0.34 -13.98 -11.58
N LEU A 75 0.90 -14.78 -12.45
CA LEU A 75 0.38 -14.97 -13.81
C LEU A 75 -0.90 -15.80 -13.79
N ALA A 76 -0.91 -16.88 -13.03
CA ALA A 76 -2.07 -17.74 -12.89
C ALA A 76 -3.28 -16.96 -12.32
N LEU A 77 -3.04 -16.08 -11.35
CA LEU A 77 -4.09 -15.21 -10.78
C LEU A 77 -4.74 -14.30 -11.83
N LYS A 78 -3.97 -13.84 -12.82
CA LYS A 78 -4.44 -12.91 -13.86
C LYS A 78 -5.04 -13.59 -15.08
N GLU A 79 -4.55 -14.76 -15.43
CA GLU A 79 -4.83 -15.40 -16.70
C GLU A 79 -5.76 -16.62 -16.57
N LEU A 80 -5.80 -17.25 -15.39
CA LEU A 80 -6.66 -18.42 -15.18
C LEU A 80 -8.05 -18.02 -14.66
N PRO A 81 -9.08 -18.83 -15.01
CA PRO A 81 -10.41 -18.61 -14.47
C PRO A 81 -10.48 -18.87 -12.96
N PRO A 82 -11.45 -18.24 -12.25
CA PRO A 82 -11.53 -18.28 -10.79
C PRO A 82 -11.63 -19.68 -10.16
N ASP A 83 -12.13 -20.66 -10.87
CA ASP A 83 -12.23 -22.06 -10.42
C ASP A 83 -10.85 -22.74 -10.29
N GLN A 84 -9.81 -22.15 -10.85
CA GLN A 84 -8.43 -22.63 -10.75
C GLN A 84 -7.61 -21.91 -9.66
N ILE A 85 -8.24 -21.17 -8.77
CA ILE A 85 -7.57 -20.43 -7.69
C ILE A 85 -6.71 -21.34 -6.80
N SER A 86 -7.03 -22.63 -6.70
CA SER A 86 -6.23 -23.60 -5.96
C SER A 86 -4.78 -23.73 -6.43
N LEU A 87 -4.54 -23.56 -7.75
CA LEU A 87 -3.18 -23.54 -8.29
C LEU A 87 -2.42 -22.31 -7.79
N VAL A 88 -3.07 -21.14 -7.81
CA VAL A 88 -2.48 -19.88 -7.33
C VAL A 88 -2.08 -19.99 -5.84
N VAL A 89 -3.00 -20.51 -5.03
CA VAL A 89 -2.76 -20.75 -3.59
C VAL A 89 -1.56 -21.68 -3.38
N ALA A 90 -1.49 -22.80 -4.13
CA ALA A 90 -0.39 -23.75 -4.01
C ALA A 90 0.97 -23.14 -4.39
N GLU A 91 1.02 -22.32 -5.43
CA GLU A 91 2.25 -21.67 -5.87
C GLU A 91 2.74 -20.61 -4.86
N TYR A 92 1.83 -19.80 -4.31
CA TYR A 92 2.21 -18.86 -3.25
C TYR A 92 2.57 -19.56 -1.94
N GLU A 93 1.88 -20.63 -1.56
CA GLU A 93 2.26 -21.44 -0.40
C GLU A 93 3.68 -21.99 -0.55
N LYS A 94 4.03 -22.47 -1.75
CA LYS A 94 5.39 -22.92 -2.04
C LYS A 94 6.40 -21.78 -1.95
N ALA A 95 6.11 -20.61 -2.52
CA ALA A 95 6.97 -19.44 -2.45
C ALA A 95 7.23 -19.01 -1.00
N VAL A 96 6.19 -18.93 -0.18
CA VAL A 96 6.29 -18.62 1.26
C VAL A 96 7.11 -19.66 2.01
N SER A 97 6.92 -20.96 1.72
CA SER A 97 7.69 -22.03 2.36
C SER A 97 9.19 -21.95 2.07
N LEU A 98 9.55 -21.43 0.89
CA LEU A 98 10.95 -21.26 0.46
C LEU A 98 11.57 -19.96 0.97
N SER A 99 10.78 -18.91 1.21
CA SER A 99 11.24 -17.63 1.75
C SER A 99 10.28 -17.09 2.83
N PRO A 100 10.28 -17.69 4.04
CA PRO A 100 9.29 -17.39 5.07
C PRO A 100 9.45 -16.02 5.74
N HIS A 101 10.54 -15.30 5.47
CA HIS A 101 10.80 -13.96 6.01
C HIS A 101 10.47 -12.83 5.03
N ASP A 102 9.99 -13.13 3.83
CA ASP A 102 9.56 -12.12 2.88
C ASP A 102 8.07 -11.81 3.07
N TYR A 103 7.77 -10.66 3.69
CA TYR A 103 6.41 -10.22 3.97
C TYR A 103 5.55 -10.08 2.70
N ARG A 104 6.17 -9.81 1.55
CA ARG A 104 5.45 -9.63 0.26
C ARG A 104 4.80 -10.94 -0.17
N LEU A 105 5.51 -12.05 0.01
CA LEU A 105 4.98 -13.38 -0.31
C LEU A 105 3.80 -13.74 0.60
N TRP A 106 3.89 -13.42 1.88
CA TRP A 106 2.79 -13.62 2.83
C TRP A 106 1.56 -12.79 2.47
N MET A 107 1.77 -11.54 2.02
CA MET A 107 0.70 -10.65 1.60
C MET A 107 -0.02 -11.19 0.35
N GLU A 108 0.72 -11.62 -0.68
CA GLU A 108 0.17 -12.22 -1.89
C GLU A 108 -0.54 -13.55 -1.60
N PHE A 109 0.06 -14.38 -0.75
CA PHE A 109 -0.56 -15.64 -0.31
C PHE A 109 -1.88 -15.37 0.44
N GLY A 110 -1.91 -14.39 1.34
CA GLY A 110 -3.13 -13.96 2.02
C GLY A 110 -4.23 -13.52 1.05
N GLY A 111 -3.87 -12.73 0.04
CA GLY A 111 -4.80 -12.29 -1.01
C GLY A 111 -5.35 -13.46 -1.85
N ALA A 112 -4.52 -14.45 -2.18
CA ALA A 112 -4.96 -15.64 -2.90
C ALA A 112 -5.90 -16.54 -2.06
N LEU A 113 -5.60 -16.70 -0.77
CA LEU A 113 -6.46 -17.43 0.16
C LEU A 113 -7.82 -16.74 0.34
N GLU A 114 -7.83 -15.40 0.40
CA GLU A 114 -9.07 -14.62 0.45
C GLU A 114 -9.93 -14.86 -0.79
N GLN A 115 -9.33 -14.83 -1.99
CA GLN A 115 -10.03 -15.13 -3.23
C GLN A 115 -10.53 -16.58 -3.29
N ALA A 116 -9.81 -17.50 -2.65
CA ALA A 116 -10.25 -18.89 -2.50
C ALA A 116 -11.37 -19.08 -1.46
N GLY A 117 -11.73 -18.01 -0.70
CA GLY A 117 -12.73 -18.05 0.36
C GLY A 117 -12.21 -18.62 1.68
N ASP A 118 -10.92 -18.88 1.82
CA ASP A 118 -10.31 -19.36 3.07
C ASP A 118 -9.88 -18.16 3.92
N PHE A 119 -10.87 -17.44 4.47
CA PHE A 119 -10.64 -16.20 5.23
C PHE A 119 -9.80 -16.40 6.49
N ASP A 120 -9.91 -17.56 7.15
CA ASP A 120 -9.13 -17.85 8.34
C ASP A 120 -7.63 -17.99 8.06
N LYS A 121 -7.27 -18.65 6.97
CA LYS A 121 -5.87 -18.76 6.55
C LYS A 121 -5.37 -17.46 5.95
N ALA A 122 -6.20 -16.72 5.22
CA ALA A 122 -5.89 -15.42 4.69
C ALA A 122 -5.50 -14.45 5.81
N GLU A 123 -6.29 -14.40 6.89
CA GLU A 123 -5.96 -13.57 8.05
C GLU A 123 -4.63 -13.94 8.68
N LYS A 124 -4.37 -15.23 8.89
CA LYS A 124 -3.09 -15.69 9.45
C LYS A 124 -1.90 -15.27 8.58
N ALA A 125 -2.02 -15.42 7.27
CA ALA A 125 -0.98 -15.01 6.33
C ALA A 125 -0.74 -13.49 6.36
N LEU A 126 -1.81 -12.69 6.34
CA LEU A 126 -1.70 -11.22 6.39
C LEU A 126 -1.17 -10.72 7.74
N ARG A 127 -1.53 -11.37 8.86
CA ARG A 127 -0.94 -11.04 10.17
C ARG A 127 0.55 -11.37 10.23
N GLU A 128 1.01 -12.45 9.59
CA GLU A 128 2.43 -12.73 9.48
C GLU A 128 3.13 -11.67 8.61
N ALA A 129 2.52 -11.20 7.51
CA ALA A 129 3.04 -10.11 6.72
C ALA A 129 3.19 -8.80 7.54
N VAL A 130 2.18 -8.45 8.34
CA VAL A 130 2.24 -7.28 9.25
C VAL A 130 3.33 -7.44 10.29
N LYS A 131 3.50 -8.62 10.87
CA LYS A 131 4.55 -8.91 11.85
C LYS A 131 5.95 -8.78 11.27
N LEU A 132 6.17 -9.24 10.04
CA LEU A 132 7.44 -9.14 9.34
C LEU A 132 7.76 -7.73 8.87
N ALA A 133 6.75 -6.92 8.61
CA ALA A 133 6.88 -5.56 8.10
C ALA A 133 5.96 -4.56 8.83
N PRO A 134 6.17 -4.33 10.14
CA PRO A 134 5.26 -3.57 10.99
C PRO A 134 5.14 -2.09 10.60
N SER A 135 6.16 -1.51 9.96
CA SER A 135 6.18 -0.11 9.49
C SER A 135 5.80 0.05 8.03
N TYR A 136 5.25 -0.98 7.40
CA TYR A 136 4.80 -0.91 6.02
C TYR A 136 3.27 -0.86 5.96
N ALA A 137 2.76 0.11 5.24
CA ALA A 137 1.33 0.36 5.13
C ALA A 137 0.55 -0.76 4.40
N TYR A 138 1.13 -1.35 3.35
CA TYR A 138 0.44 -2.33 2.51
C TYR A 138 -0.04 -3.59 3.25
N PRO A 139 0.75 -4.28 4.08
CA PRO A 139 0.27 -5.44 4.83
C PRO A 139 -0.93 -5.12 5.72
N ARG A 140 -0.90 -3.97 6.42
CA ARG A 140 -2.01 -3.49 7.25
C ARG A 140 -3.24 -3.15 6.41
N TRP A 141 -3.04 -2.54 5.25
CA TRP A 141 -4.12 -2.21 4.33
C TRP A 141 -4.86 -3.46 3.85
N TYR A 142 -4.13 -4.51 3.46
CA TYR A 142 -4.73 -5.79 3.07
C TYR A 142 -5.44 -6.46 4.22
N LEU A 143 -4.82 -6.52 5.41
CA LEU A 143 -5.45 -7.09 6.61
C LEU A 143 -6.73 -6.33 6.99
N GLY A 144 -6.69 -5.01 7.00
CA GLY A 144 -7.84 -4.18 7.32
C GLY A 144 -9.01 -4.42 6.36
N ASN A 145 -8.75 -4.50 5.05
CA ASN A 145 -9.79 -4.81 4.06
C ASN A 145 -10.38 -6.21 4.26
N LEU A 146 -9.56 -7.22 4.55
CA LEU A 146 -10.03 -8.57 4.88
C LEU A 146 -10.97 -8.54 6.10
N LEU A 147 -10.56 -7.84 7.15
CA LEU A 147 -11.35 -7.72 8.39
C LEU A 147 -12.70 -7.02 8.14
N LEU A 148 -12.74 -5.98 7.30
CA LEU A 148 -14.01 -5.35 6.91
C LEU A 148 -14.93 -6.31 6.15
N ARG A 149 -14.40 -7.16 5.28
CA ARG A 149 -15.18 -8.16 4.53
C ARG A 149 -15.68 -9.32 5.40
N THR A 150 -15.08 -9.53 6.54
CA THR A 150 -15.51 -10.51 7.55
C THR A 150 -16.30 -9.87 8.70
N ASP A 151 -16.90 -8.68 8.47
CA ASP A 151 -17.74 -7.93 9.40
C ASP A 151 -17.04 -7.50 10.71
N ARG A 152 -15.73 -7.54 10.76
CA ARG A 152 -14.91 -7.09 11.90
C ARG A 152 -14.51 -5.63 11.75
N TYR A 153 -15.52 -4.74 11.67
CA TYR A 153 -15.34 -3.33 11.31
C TYR A 153 -14.38 -2.58 12.23
N THR A 154 -14.48 -2.74 13.54
CA THR A 154 -13.61 -2.05 14.51
C THR A 154 -12.14 -2.39 14.30
N GLU A 155 -11.81 -3.65 14.16
CA GLU A 155 -10.44 -4.11 13.93
C GLU A 155 -9.95 -3.71 12.53
N GLY A 156 -10.82 -3.87 11.52
CA GLY A 156 -10.50 -3.49 10.15
C GLY A 156 -10.15 -2.02 10.02
N PHE A 157 -10.96 -1.13 10.58
CA PHE A 157 -10.65 0.30 10.56
C PHE A 157 -9.41 0.66 11.38
N ALA A 158 -9.12 -0.05 12.48
CA ALA A 158 -7.89 0.19 13.23
C ALA A 158 -6.63 -0.11 12.39
N GLU A 159 -6.60 -1.21 11.64
CA GLU A 159 -5.49 -1.53 10.73
C GLU A 159 -5.40 -0.54 9.57
N LEU A 160 -6.54 -0.11 9.00
CA LEU A 160 -6.57 0.88 7.91
C LEU A 160 -6.11 2.27 8.37
N GLN A 161 -6.42 2.68 9.60
CA GLN A 161 -5.91 3.91 10.20
C GLN A 161 -4.39 3.88 10.29
N LEU A 162 -3.82 2.82 10.86
CA LEU A 162 -2.37 2.63 10.94
C LEU A 162 -1.71 2.65 9.54
N ALA A 163 -2.34 1.99 8.56
CA ALA A 163 -1.86 2.01 7.18
C ALA A 163 -1.86 3.43 6.60
N SER A 164 -2.89 4.24 6.88
CA SER A 164 -3.00 5.61 6.38
C SER A 164 -2.03 6.58 7.08
N GLU A 165 -1.66 6.32 8.32
CA GLU A 165 -0.63 7.06 9.05
C GLU A 165 0.77 6.81 8.47
N GLU A 166 1.08 5.57 8.12
CA GLU A 166 2.35 5.20 7.50
C GLU A 166 2.45 5.66 6.03
N ASN A 167 1.33 5.71 5.32
CA ASN A 167 1.28 6.17 3.94
C ASN A 167 0.01 6.98 3.67
N GLY A 168 0.16 8.29 3.59
CA GLY A 168 -0.94 9.24 3.33
C GLY A 168 -1.74 9.00 2.05
N GLN A 169 -1.23 8.22 1.10
CA GLN A 169 -1.99 7.85 -0.10
C GLN A 169 -3.24 7.02 0.24
N PHE A 170 -3.24 6.28 1.34
CA PHE A 170 -4.39 5.51 1.80
C PHE A 170 -5.46 6.35 2.49
N GLN A 171 -5.18 7.59 2.88
CA GLN A 171 -6.13 8.44 3.62
C GLN A 171 -7.43 8.66 2.86
N SER A 172 -7.36 9.01 1.57
CA SER A 172 -8.55 9.20 0.75
C SER A 172 -9.35 7.90 0.55
N GLN A 173 -8.67 6.77 0.47
CA GLN A 173 -9.31 5.46 0.35
C GLN A 173 -10.00 5.07 1.67
N LEU A 174 -9.36 5.32 2.82
CA LEU A 174 -9.94 5.12 4.14
C LEU A 174 -11.22 5.96 4.31
N PHE A 175 -11.19 7.25 3.93
CA PHE A 175 -12.35 8.12 3.99
C PHE A 175 -13.50 7.62 3.11
N ASN A 176 -13.20 7.14 1.91
CA ASN A 176 -14.20 6.57 1.02
C ASN A 176 -14.81 5.29 1.59
N LEU A 177 -14.02 4.39 2.18
CA LEU A 177 -14.51 3.16 2.82
C LEU A 177 -15.39 3.50 4.04
N ALA A 178 -14.91 4.39 4.91
CA ALA A 178 -15.69 4.86 6.05
C ALA A 178 -17.04 5.45 5.60
N TRP A 179 -17.02 6.30 4.58
CA TRP A 179 -18.21 6.89 4.00
C TRP A 179 -19.20 5.85 3.44
N GLN A 180 -18.72 4.88 2.68
CA GLN A 180 -19.58 3.85 2.09
C GLN A 180 -20.28 3.00 3.16
N LEU A 181 -19.59 2.69 4.25
CA LEU A 181 -20.12 1.83 5.30
C LEU A 181 -20.94 2.58 6.36
N ASN A 182 -20.63 3.86 6.62
CA ASN A 182 -21.19 4.60 7.76
C ASN A 182 -21.76 5.98 7.40
N LYS A 183 -22.09 6.27 6.13
CA LYS A 183 -22.45 7.64 5.66
C LYS A 183 -23.55 8.35 6.46
N ASN A 184 -24.42 7.61 7.14
CA ASN A 184 -25.55 8.16 7.89
C ASN A 184 -25.25 8.30 9.40
N ASP A 185 -24.12 7.81 9.87
CA ASP A 185 -23.71 7.85 11.27
C ASP A 185 -22.38 8.61 11.40
N PHE A 186 -22.45 9.85 11.87
CA PHE A 186 -21.28 10.72 12.04
C PHE A 186 -20.29 10.17 13.05
N GLU A 187 -20.74 9.59 14.16
CA GLU A 187 -19.84 9.07 15.18
C GLU A 187 -19.13 7.80 14.70
N ALA A 188 -19.82 6.92 13.96
CA ALA A 188 -19.21 5.79 13.31
C ALA A 188 -18.19 6.21 12.21
N LEU A 189 -18.52 7.24 11.41
CA LEU A 189 -17.59 7.83 10.45
C LEU A 189 -16.32 8.33 11.13
N ARG A 190 -16.47 9.10 12.21
CA ARG A 190 -15.35 9.65 12.98
C ARG A 190 -14.48 8.55 13.59
N ALA A 191 -15.12 7.54 14.17
CA ALA A 191 -14.41 6.40 14.74
C ALA A 191 -13.63 5.60 13.66
N ALA A 192 -14.21 5.45 12.48
CA ALA A 192 -13.61 4.71 11.37
C ALA A 192 -12.35 5.39 10.80
N VAL A 193 -12.29 6.72 10.78
CA VAL A 193 -11.17 7.45 10.15
C VAL A 193 -10.03 7.80 11.14
N GLY A 194 -10.29 7.76 12.44
CA GLY A 194 -9.33 8.15 13.47
C GLY A 194 -9.47 9.61 13.91
N ASN A 195 -8.62 10.04 14.85
CA ASN A 195 -8.80 11.31 15.56
C ASN A 195 -7.53 12.17 15.66
N SER A 196 -6.49 11.93 14.85
CA SER A 196 -5.34 12.81 14.81
C SER A 196 -5.74 14.20 14.27
N ARG A 197 -4.94 15.23 14.53
CA ARG A 197 -5.18 16.60 14.03
C ARG A 197 -5.32 16.59 12.50
N GLU A 198 -4.37 15.95 11.84
CA GLU A 198 -4.29 15.85 10.39
C GLU A 198 -5.53 15.18 9.80
N VAL A 199 -5.97 14.09 10.43
CA VAL A 199 -7.18 13.36 10.02
C VAL A 199 -8.42 14.22 10.24
N ARG A 200 -8.56 14.88 11.40
CA ARG A 200 -9.74 15.75 11.66
C ARG A 200 -9.84 16.87 10.65
N ALA A 201 -8.74 17.55 10.33
CA ALA A 201 -8.72 18.62 9.34
C ALA A 201 -9.05 18.11 7.93
N ALA A 202 -8.39 17.03 7.48
CA ALA A 202 -8.61 16.46 6.17
C ALA A 202 -10.02 15.85 6.01
N PHE A 203 -10.55 15.22 7.05
CA PHE A 203 -11.89 14.64 7.01
C PHE A 203 -12.98 15.69 7.11
N SER A 204 -12.76 16.79 7.83
CA SER A 204 -13.64 17.96 7.80
C SER A 204 -13.82 18.50 6.37
N LYS A 205 -12.69 18.71 5.66
CA LYS A 205 -12.71 19.07 4.23
C LYS A 205 -13.49 18.05 3.40
N TYR A 206 -13.21 16.77 3.57
CA TYR A 206 -13.88 15.68 2.85
C TYR A 206 -15.40 15.69 3.03
N LEU A 207 -15.88 15.96 4.25
CA LEU A 207 -17.33 16.05 4.56
C LEU A 207 -17.97 17.28 3.93
N VAL A 208 -17.31 18.46 4.02
CA VAL A 208 -17.78 19.71 3.42
C VAL A 208 -17.90 19.58 1.90
N GLU A 209 -16.89 19.01 1.23
CA GLU A 209 -16.90 18.76 -0.21
C GLU A 209 -18.03 17.80 -0.66
N ARG A 210 -18.60 17.01 0.26
CA ARG A 210 -19.75 16.13 0.04
C ARG A 210 -21.09 16.72 0.50
N GLY A 211 -21.11 18.01 0.84
CA GLY A 211 -22.32 18.71 1.28
C GLY A 211 -22.74 18.39 2.73
N ARG A 212 -21.89 17.70 3.50
CA ARG A 212 -22.12 17.47 4.93
C ARG A 212 -21.51 18.61 5.75
N TYR A 213 -22.03 19.82 5.52
CA TYR A 213 -21.47 21.06 6.10
C TYR A 213 -21.47 21.02 7.62
N ASP A 214 -22.59 20.67 8.24
CA ASP A 214 -22.73 20.64 9.71
C ASP A 214 -21.73 19.68 10.35
N ASP A 215 -21.58 18.48 9.79
CA ASP A 215 -20.64 17.48 10.31
C ASP A 215 -19.18 17.87 10.07
N GLY A 216 -18.88 18.41 8.89
CA GLY A 216 -17.56 18.90 8.57
C GLY A 216 -17.15 20.06 9.49
N LEU A 217 -18.03 21.03 9.70
CA LEU A 217 -17.79 22.16 10.60
C LEU A 217 -17.74 21.72 12.07
N ARG A 218 -18.61 20.80 12.49
CA ARG A 218 -18.55 20.20 13.82
C ARG A 218 -17.17 19.57 14.08
N LEU A 219 -16.64 18.86 13.12
CA LEU A 219 -15.32 18.25 13.23
C LEU A 219 -14.21 19.31 13.23
N TRP A 220 -14.28 20.28 12.32
CA TRP A 220 -13.35 21.43 12.27
C TRP A 220 -13.26 22.15 13.61
N ASN A 221 -14.41 22.36 14.27
CA ASN A 221 -14.51 23.05 15.56
C ASN A 221 -13.95 22.25 16.74
N THR A 222 -13.59 20.96 16.54
CA THR A 222 -12.81 20.22 17.54
C THR A 222 -11.31 20.55 17.52
N LEU A 223 -10.84 21.26 16.49
CA LEU A 223 -9.46 21.72 16.39
C LEU A 223 -9.26 22.99 17.21
N SER A 224 -8.14 23.09 17.90
CA SER A 224 -7.71 24.36 18.53
C SER A 224 -7.35 25.41 17.47
N LEU A 225 -7.32 26.67 17.83
CA LEU A 225 -6.93 27.76 16.91
C LEU A 225 -5.53 27.55 16.31
N THR A 226 -4.61 27.00 17.07
CA THR A 226 -3.26 26.68 16.58
C THR A 226 -3.31 25.57 15.53
N GLU A 227 -4.03 24.47 15.82
CA GLU A 227 -4.21 23.38 14.88
C GLU A 227 -4.92 23.82 13.59
N LYS A 228 -5.94 24.69 13.69
CA LYS A 228 -6.65 25.28 12.54
C LYS A 228 -5.69 26.07 11.66
N ARG A 229 -4.85 26.93 12.24
CA ARG A 229 -3.85 27.74 11.51
C ARG A 229 -2.76 26.89 10.83
N GLU A 230 -2.39 25.80 11.44
CA GLU A 230 -1.44 24.84 10.86
C GLU A 230 -2.07 23.95 9.77
N SER A 231 -3.40 23.89 9.70
CA SER A 231 -4.16 23.04 8.75
C SER A 231 -4.65 23.80 7.51
N ARG A 232 -3.88 24.76 7.01
CA ARG A 232 -4.26 25.60 5.84
C ARG A 232 -4.59 24.81 4.58
N VAL A 233 -3.91 23.72 4.32
CA VAL A 233 -4.19 22.82 3.18
C VAL A 233 -5.64 22.29 3.21
N ALA A 234 -6.24 22.20 4.39
CA ALA A 234 -7.63 21.81 4.55
C ALA A 234 -8.58 23.01 4.59
N SER A 235 -8.21 24.15 5.24
CA SER A 235 -9.10 25.30 5.41
C SER A 235 -9.45 25.99 4.09
N ASP A 236 -8.48 26.17 3.19
CA ASP A 236 -8.73 26.88 1.93
C ASP A 236 -9.78 26.19 1.04
N PRO A 237 -9.72 24.87 0.80
CA PRO A 237 -10.81 24.16 0.11
C PRO A 237 -12.15 24.17 0.85
N ILE A 238 -12.15 24.15 2.20
CA ILE A 238 -13.39 24.26 2.99
C ILE A 238 -14.03 25.61 2.74
N ILE A 239 -13.26 26.71 2.86
CA ILE A 239 -13.75 28.07 2.60
C ILE A 239 -14.29 28.19 1.18
N ALA A 240 -13.53 27.75 0.16
CA ALA A 240 -13.94 27.78 -1.23
C ALA A 240 -15.27 27.02 -1.47
N SER A 241 -15.43 25.84 -0.87
CA SER A 241 -16.64 25.04 -0.96
C SER A 241 -17.84 25.75 -0.31
N LEU A 242 -17.65 26.33 0.88
CA LEU A 242 -18.69 27.08 1.60
C LEU A 242 -19.12 28.33 0.82
N VAL A 243 -18.16 29.07 0.23
CA VAL A 243 -18.47 30.24 -0.62
C VAL A 243 -19.25 29.83 -1.85
N SER A 244 -18.83 28.79 -2.56
CA SER A 244 -19.51 28.32 -3.78
C SER A 244 -20.94 27.86 -3.54
N THR A 245 -21.25 27.44 -2.31
CA THR A 245 -22.58 26.97 -1.90
C THR A 245 -23.32 27.99 -1.06
N GLN A 246 -22.86 29.25 -1.04
CA GLN A 246 -23.50 30.40 -0.38
C GLN A 246 -23.58 30.30 1.17
N HIS A 247 -22.69 29.52 1.79
CA HIS A 247 -22.54 29.44 3.24
C HIS A 247 -21.53 30.52 3.74
N PHE A 248 -21.76 31.77 3.36
CA PHE A 248 -20.81 32.86 3.55
C PHE A 248 -20.45 33.13 5.01
N HIS A 249 -21.39 32.96 5.93
CA HIS A 249 -21.15 33.16 7.36
C HIS A 249 -20.11 32.17 7.90
N GLN A 250 -20.30 30.90 7.61
CA GLN A 250 -19.37 29.85 8.03
C GLN A 250 -18.00 29.97 7.35
N ALA A 251 -17.98 30.35 6.07
CA ALA A 251 -16.73 30.63 5.36
C ALA A 251 -15.92 31.75 6.03
N MET A 252 -16.61 32.83 6.42
CA MET A 252 -16.01 33.97 7.11
C MET A 252 -15.50 33.61 8.51
N GLU A 253 -16.23 32.78 9.26
CA GLU A 253 -15.78 32.28 10.57
C GLU A 253 -14.45 31.52 10.45
N ILE A 254 -14.38 30.56 9.53
CA ILE A 254 -13.15 29.78 9.30
C ILE A 254 -12.02 30.70 8.82
N TRP A 255 -12.32 31.63 7.90
CA TRP A 255 -11.32 32.59 7.44
C TRP A 255 -10.71 33.35 8.61
N ASN A 256 -11.53 33.91 9.50
CA ASN A 256 -11.08 34.71 10.65
C ASN A 256 -10.25 33.86 11.65
N GLU A 257 -10.56 32.58 11.78
CA GLU A 257 -9.79 31.65 12.63
C GLU A 257 -8.38 31.36 12.09
N VAL A 258 -8.22 31.28 10.77
CA VAL A 258 -6.96 30.92 10.10
C VAL A 258 -6.18 32.13 9.57
N ALA A 259 -6.79 33.30 9.56
CA ALA A 259 -6.17 34.54 9.09
C ALA A 259 -4.87 34.85 9.87
N PRO A 260 -3.84 35.38 9.18
CA PRO A 260 -2.53 35.62 9.81
C PRO A 260 -2.52 36.78 10.81
N GLY A 261 -3.60 37.56 10.92
CA GLY A 261 -3.69 38.68 11.86
C GLY A 261 -4.98 39.48 11.70
N PRO A 262 -5.24 40.44 12.62
CA PRO A 262 -6.50 41.19 12.64
C PRO A 262 -6.76 42.04 11.39
N ALA A 263 -5.73 42.42 10.64
CA ALA A 263 -5.86 43.13 9.37
C ALA A 263 -6.55 42.32 8.27
N TYR A 264 -6.70 41.02 8.46
CA TYR A 264 -7.32 40.07 7.51
C TYR A 264 -8.69 39.56 7.99
N ASN A 265 -9.22 40.12 9.09
CA ASN A 265 -10.56 39.73 9.55
C ASN A 265 -11.62 40.20 8.57
N ALA A 266 -12.42 39.27 8.07
CA ALA A 266 -13.58 39.56 7.22
C ALA A 266 -14.78 39.93 8.07
N GLU A 267 -15.54 40.96 7.64
CA GLU A 267 -16.83 41.36 8.23
C GLU A 267 -17.90 41.40 7.12
N LEU A 268 -19.10 40.92 7.43
CA LEU A 268 -20.20 40.98 6.47
C LEU A 268 -20.56 42.43 6.11
N GLY A 269 -20.58 42.74 4.83
CA GLY A 269 -20.89 44.07 4.33
C GLY A 269 -19.71 45.04 4.24
N HIS A 270 -18.50 44.59 4.59
CA HIS A 270 -17.28 45.35 4.40
C HIS A 270 -16.41 44.70 3.32
N ILE A 271 -15.88 45.55 2.40
CA ILE A 271 -14.89 45.12 1.42
C ILE A 271 -13.52 45.25 2.07
N LEU A 272 -12.80 44.16 2.23
CA LEU A 272 -11.42 44.16 2.69
C LEU A 272 -10.57 44.91 1.66
N ASP A 273 -9.86 45.93 2.11
CA ASP A 273 -9.02 46.78 1.23
C ASP A 273 -9.78 47.41 0.05
N GLY A 274 -10.94 48.01 0.35
CA GLY A 274 -11.78 48.70 -0.66
C GLY A 274 -11.06 49.81 -1.41
N GLY A 275 -9.92 50.31 -0.92
CA GLY A 275 -9.04 51.26 -1.58
C GLY A 275 -7.97 50.63 -2.49
N PHE A 276 -7.80 49.30 -2.47
CA PHE A 276 -6.73 48.58 -3.19
C PHE A 276 -5.32 49.07 -2.85
N GLU A 277 -5.13 49.55 -1.64
CA GLU A 277 -3.88 50.21 -1.20
C GLU A 277 -2.85 49.22 -0.65
N ASN A 278 -3.29 48.05 -0.21
CA ASN A 278 -2.46 46.99 0.34
C ASN A 278 -2.17 45.93 -0.69
N ASN A 279 -0.91 45.57 -0.83
CA ASN A 279 -0.52 44.40 -1.60
C ASN A 279 -0.97 43.17 -0.81
N LEU A 280 -2.19 42.68 -1.05
CA LEU A 280 -2.73 41.45 -0.47
C LEU A 280 -1.93 40.26 -1.05
N ALA A 281 -0.64 40.23 -0.74
CA ALA A 281 0.24 39.16 -1.11
C ALA A 281 -0.31 37.84 -0.53
N HIS A 282 -1.01 37.10 -1.35
CA HIS A 282 -1.29 35.68 -1.19
C HIS A 282 -1.79 35.26 0.21
N GLY A 283 -2.83 35.95 0.72
CA GLY A 283 -3.65 35.39 1.79
C GLY A 283 -4.45 34.19 1.26
N PRO A 284 -4.80 33.23 2.12
CA PRO A 284 -5.68 32.13 1.72
C PRO A 284 -7.00 32.73 1.22
N GLY A 285 -7.38 32.43 -0.01
CA GLY A 285 -8.67 32.80 -0.57
C GLY A 285 -8.78 34.22 -1.13
N ALA A 286 -7.89 34.66 -1.99
CA ALA A 286 -8.12 35.84 -2.86
C ALA A 286 -9.29 35.64 -3.83
N VAL A 287 -10.43 35.18 -3.34
CA VAL A 287 -11.65 34.84 -4.10
C VAL A 287 -12.88 35.41 -3.38
N PHE A 288 -12.76 36.62 -2.83
CA PHE A 288 -13.95 37.39 -2.42
C PHE A 288 -14.11 38.61 -3.31
#